data_25c95b122f043fbd6516c26106111436
#
_entry.id   25c95b122f043fbd6516c26106111436
#
_cell.length_a   1.000
_cell.length_b   1.000
_cell.length_c   1.000
_cell.angle_alpha   90.00
_cell.angle_beta   90.00
_cell.angle_gamma   90.00
#
_symmetry.space_group_name_H-M   'P 1'
#
loop_
_entity.id
_entity.type
_entity.pdbx_description
1 polymer ?
#
loop_
_entity_poly.entity_id
_entity_poly.type
_entity_poly.pdbx_seq_one_letter_code
_entity_poly.pdbx_strand_id
1 'polypeptide(L)'
;MALGHATVDFYQGAVPALIPFLVAERGYGYTAASGIVLAATLLSSVVQPVFGILTDRWTMPWLIPVSSLCAGVGIALSGLGGSYVLTWLAVALAGIGVAAYHPESARLARAAGRGSHVAMGWYSLGGTLGFALAPVAVGPVLTAGGLGATPWLVVPAVAGVLGTASAVRVLARRAAVGQAAAARSAAPDNWPVFLRLSAIVVCRSVVFVGLSAFIGLYAQERVGGGPATGSAALFTLFAGGAAGTVAGGRLAVRWGRVPTVRTAYAASVPAVAGVVLVPGPALFVFAALAAAVLYVPFSLHVTLGQDFLPSRVGTASGVTLGLAVSVGGVVSPGIGALGEAAGLGVALAPLIALCALAWWLARGLPEPAEPDVYGASTGSARGTTSRV
;
A
#
# COMPACT_ATOMS: atom_id res chain seq x y z
N MET A 1 15.07 8.34 -3.15
CA MET A 1 14.26 7.19 -2.69
C MET A 1 12.76 7.38 -2.94
N ALA A 2 12.16 8.54 -2.62
CA ALA A 2 10.72 8.79 -2.90
C ALA A 2 10.36 8.62 -4.40
N LEU A 3 11.18 9.15 -5.32
CA LEU A 3 10.97 8.95 -6.77
C LEU A 3 11.00 7.46 -7.16
N GLY A 4 11.98 6.69 -6.65
CA GLY A 4 12.03 5.24 -6.94
C GLY A 4 10.83 4.49 -6.38
N HIS A 5 10.32 4.89 -5.20
CA HIS A 5 9.11 4.33 -4.61
C HIS A 5 7.88 4.68 -5.47
N ALA A 6 7.78 5.93 -5.95
CA ALA A 6 6.72 6.32 -6.88
C ALA A 6 6.77 5.49 -8.18
N THR A 7 7.96 5.23 -8.69
CA THR A 7 8.14 4.43 -9.90
C THR A 7 7.65 2.99 -9.72
N VAL A 8 8.00 2.33 -8.61
CA VAL A 8 7.60 0.92 -8.41
C VAL A 8 6.11 0.80 -8.08
N ASP A 9 5.58 1.68 -7.25
CA ASP A 9 4.15 1.66 -6.89
C ASP A 9 3.23 2.13 -8.01
N PHE A 10 3.76 2.87 -9.00
CA PHE A 10 3.08 3.07 -10.28
C PHE A 10 2.65 1.74 -10.91
N TYR A 11 3.53 0.72 -10.90
CA TYR A 11 3.20 -0.58 -11.48
C TYR A 11 2.19 -1.37 -10.65
N GLN A 12 2.18 -1.19 -9.35
CA GLN A 12 1.13 -1.76 -8.52
C GLN A 12 -0.23 -1.10 -8.78
N GLY A 13 -0.27 0.22 -8.97
CA GLY A 13 -1.46 0.97 -9.38
C GLY A 13 -1.88 0.73 -10.83
N ALA A 14 -0.95 0.33 -11.71
CA ALA A 14 -1.24 0.02 -13.11
C ALA A 14 -2.09 -1.24 -13.25
N VAL A 15 -1.96 -2.23 -12.34
CA VAL A 15 -2.75 -3.47 -12.43
C VAL A 15 -4.25 -3.22 -12.41
N PRO A 16 -4.84 -2.54 -11.41
CA PRO A 16 -6.27 -2.21 -11.46
C PRO A 16 -6.65 -1.26 -12.60
N ALA A 17 -5.71 -0.42 -13.08
CA ALA A 17 -5.96 0.45 -14.24
C ALA A 17 -6.06 -0.33 -15.58
N LEU A 18 -5.45 -1.51 -15.68
CA LEU A 18 -5.58 -2.41 -16.82
C LEU A 18 -6.95 -3.12 -16.88
N ILE A 19 -7.61 -3.33 -15.74
CA ILE A 19 -8.82 -4.17 -15.63
C ILE A 19 -9.92 -3.76 -16.62
N PRO A 20 -10.33 -2.49 -16.74
CA PRO A 20 -11.36 -2.09 -17.67
C PRO A 20 -11.03 -2.44 -19.14
N PHE A 21 -9.77 -2.37 -19.52
CA PHE A 21 -9.32 -2.68 -20.88
C PHE A 21 -9.26 -4.19 -21.12
N LEU A 22 -8.83 -4.98 -20.13
CA LEU A 22 -8.85 -6.43 -20.22
C LEU A 22 -10.29 -6.97 -20.34
N VAL A 23 -11.24 -6.38 -19.62
CA VAL A 23 -12.66 -6.72 -19.74
C VAL A 23 -13.19 -6.32 -21.12
N ALA A 24 -12.90 -5.10 -21.58
CA ALA A 24 -13.44 -4.58 -22.85
C ALA A 24 -12.84 -5.27 -24.09
N GLU A 25 -11.52 -5.50 -24.13
CA GLU A 25 -10.85 -6.01 -25.33
C GLU A 25 -10.69 -7.52 -25.36
N ARG A 26 -10.62 -8.19 -24.19
CA ARG A 26 -10.45 -9.66 -24.09
C ARG A 26 -11.69 -10.40 -23.61
N GLY A 27 -12.75 -9.69 -23.26
CA GLY A 27 -13.97 -10.31 -22.76
C GLY A 27 -13.78 -11.03 -21.43
N TYR A 28 -12.78 -10.63 -20.60
CA TYR A 28 -12.60 -11.25 -19.30
C TYR A 28 -13.79 -10.93 -18.40
N GLY A 29 -14.37 -11.99 -17.78
CA GLY A 29 -15.33 -11.79 -16.69
C GLY A 29 -14.67 -11.19 -15.45
N TYR A 30 -15.47 -10.77 -14.48
CA TYR A 30 -14.98 -10.11 -13.28
C TYR A 30 -14.10 -11.03 -12.41
N THR A 31 -14.41 -12.33 -12.40
CA THR A 31 -13.58 -13.35 -11.72
C THR A 31 -12.20 -13.46 -12.37
N ALA A 32 -12.12 -13.53 -13.70
CA ALA A 32 -10.85 -13.58 -14.41
C ALA A 32 -10.06 -12.27 -14.24
N ALA A 33 -10.73 -11.13 -14.36
CA ALA A 33 -10.11 -9.81 -14.17
C ALA A 33 -9.54 -9.64 -12.76
N SER A 34 -10.26 -10.05 -11.72
CA SER A 34 -9.77 -10.02 -10.34
C SER A 34 -8.68 -11.06 -10.06
N GLY A 35 -8.65 -12.16 -10.80
CA GLY A 35 -7.54 -13.12 -10.81
C GLY A 35 -6.22 -12.51 -11.29
N ILE A 36 -6.26 -11.49 -12.17
CA ILE A 36 -5.09 -10.69 -12.54
C ILE A 36 -4.60 -9.83 -11.35
N VAL A 37 -5.52 -9.25 -10.57
CA VAL A 37 -5.16 -8.53 -9.34
C VAL A 37 -4.54 -9.48 -8.32
N LEU A 38 -5.07 -10.69 -8.20
CA LEU A 38 -4.50 -11.74 -7.36
C LEU A 38 -3.07 -12.09 -7.79
N ALA A 39 -2.78 -12.19 -9.10
CA ALA A 39 -1.44 -12.45 -9.62
C ALA A 39 -0.41 -11.44 -9.09
N ALA A 40 -0.76 -10.15 -9.11
CA ALA A 40 0.11 -9.09 -8.61
C ALA A 40 0.33 -9.16 -7.10
N THR A 41 -0.70 -9.51 -6.33
CA THR A 41 -0.70 -9.38 -4.87
C THR A 41 -0.28 -10.65 -4.14
N LEU A 42 -0.65 -11.85 -4.64
CA LEU A 42 -0.33 -13.13 -4.00
C LEU A 42 1.18 -13.36 -3.92
N LEU A 43 1.86 -13.21 -5.05
CA LEU A 43 3.31 -13.39 -5.09
C LEU A 43 4.04 -12.30 -4.31
N SER A 44 3.55 -11.07 -4.33
CA SER A 44 4.13 -10.00 -3.51
C SER A 44 4.10 -10.35 -2.02
N SER A 45 3.06 -11.02 -1.56
CA SER A 45 2.88 -11.39 -0.15
C SER A 45 3.85 -12.43 0.36
N VAL A 46 4.21 -13.38 -0.50
CA VAL A 46 5.16 -14.46 -0.18
C VAL A 46 6.60 -13.99 -0.42
N VAL A 47 6.82 -13.29 -1.51
CA VAL A 47 8.14 -12.85 -1.98
C VAL A 47 8.70 -11.73 -1.09
N GLN A 48 7.86 -10.80 -0.62
CA GLN A 48 8.32 -9.66 0.17
C GLN A 48 8.95 -10.05 1.52
N PRO A 49 8.38 -10.96 2.35
CA PRO A 49 9.06 -11.46 3.54
C PRO A 49 10.38 -12.19 3.24
N VAL A 50 10.44 -12.97 2.15
CA VAL A 50 11.66 -13.67 1.74
C VAL A 50 12.76 -12.67 1.41
N PHE A 51 12.48 -11.66 0.58
CA PHE A 51 13.45 -10.60 0.31
C PHE A 51 13.77 -9.76 1.54
N GLY A 52 12.83 -9.59 2.47
CA GLY A 52 13.09 -8.96 3.78
C GLY A 52 14.18 -9.69 4.56
N ILE A 53 14.05 -11.00 4.71
CA ILE A 53 15.05 -11.86 5.39
C ILE A 53 16.39 -11.82 4.66
N LEU A 54 16.37 -11.84 3.32
CA LEU A 54 17.59 -11.80 2.52
C LEU A 54 18.32 -10.45 2.67
N THR A 55 17.60 -9.34 2.64
CA THR A 55 18.17 -8.00 2.77
C THR A 55 18.63 -7.68 4.19
N ASP A 56 18.10 -8.36 5.20
CA ASP A 56 18.61 -8.31 6.57
C ASP A 56 19.97 -9.00 6.73
N ARG A 57 20.22 -10.04 5.91
CA ARG A 57 21.50 -10.79 5.92
C ARG A 57 22.53 -10.20 4.96
N TRP A 58 22.09 -9.75 3.79
CA TRP A 58 22.94 -9.24 2.71
C TRP A 58 22.43 -7.89 2.21
N THR A 59 23.29 -6.92 2.10
CA THR A 59 22.95 -5.65 1.44
C THR A 59 22.85 -5.87 -0.07
N MET A 60 21.67 -5.63 -0.63
CA MET A 60 21.40 -5.89 -2.06
C MET A 60 20.89 -4.64 -2.80
N PRO A 61 21.68 -3.54 -2.85
CA PRO A 61 21.22 -2.29 -3.48
C PRO A 61 20.92 -2.42 -4.97
N TRP A 62 21.51 -3.42 -5.65
CA TRP A 62 21.22 -3.77 -7.04
C TRP A 62 19.77 -4.26 -7.24
N LEU A 63 19.14 -4.74 -6.17
CA LEU A 63 17.76 -5.22 -6.20
C LEU A 63 16.79 -4.09 -6.56
N ILE A 64 17.07 -2.85 -6.15
CA ILE A 64 16.21 -1.68 -6.40
C ILE A 64 16.01 -1.43 -7.90
N PRO A 65 17.06 -1.25 -8.75
CA PRO A 65 16.87 -1.06 -10.18
C PRO A 65 16.34 -2.31 -10.87
N VAL A 66 16.81 -3.51 -10.52
CA VAL A 66 16.37 -4.77 -11.13
C VAL A 66 14.89 -5.01 -10.89
N SER A 67 14.43 -4.85 -9.66
CA SER A 67 13.02 -5.03 -9.31
C SER A 67 12.10 -3.99 -9.97
N SER A 68 12.56 -2.73 -10.09
CA SER A 68 11.80 -1.69 -10.81
C SER A 68 11.64 -2.03 -12.29
N LEU A 69 12.72 -2.52 -12.96
CA LEU A 69 12.65 -2.98 -14.34
C LEU A 69 11.77 -4.22 -14.48
N CYS A 70 11.88 -5.17 -13.56
CA CYS A 70 11.05 -6.38 -13.53
C CYS A 70 9.55 -6.01 -13.46
N ALA A 71 9.19 -5.06 -12.60
CA ALA A 71 7.82 -4.54 -12.50
C ALA A 71 7.36 -3.89 -13.81
N GLY A 72 8.22 -3.06 -14.42
CA GLY A 72 7.94 -2.40 -15.70
C GLY A 72 7.78 -3.35 -16.86
N VAL A 73 8.67 -4.32 -16.99
CA VAL A 73 8.61 -5.36 -18.03
C VAL A 73 7.37 -6.23 -17.85
N GLY A 74 7.03 -6.62 -16.62
CA GLY A 74 5.83 -7.40 -16.34
C GLY A 74 4.56 -6.71 -16.84
N ILE A 75 4.38 -5.43 -16.53
CA ILE A 75 3.23 -4.65 -17.02
C ILE A 75 3.31 -4.44 -18.54
N ALA A 76 4.48 -4.17 -19.09
CA ALA A 76 4.66 -4.01 -20.53
C ALA A 76 4.25 -5.27 -21.34
N LEU A 77 4.54 -6.44 -20.81
CA LEU A 77 4.17 -7.72 -21.43
C LEU A 77 2.69 -8.11 -21.24
N SER A 78 2.00 -7.55 -20.27
CA SER A 78 0.65 -7.98 -19.88
C SER A 78 -0.41 -7.85 -20.97
N GLY A 79 -0.24 -6.93 -21.90
CA GLY A 79 -1.16 -6.72 -23.04
C GLY A 79 -0.78 -7.48 -24.30
N LEU A 80 0.45 -8.02 -24.42
CA LEU A 80 0.93 -8.65 -25.64
C LEU A 80 0.50 -10.14 -25.78
N GLY A 81 0.32 -10.82 -24.66
CA GLY A 81 -0.07 -12.23 -24.66
C GLY A 81 -1.50 -12.43 -25.13
N GLY A 82 -1.76 -13.38 -26.04
CA GLY A 82 -3.11 -13.73 -26.52
C GLY A 82 -3.94 -14.57 -25.54
N SER A 83 -3.39 -14.99 -24.38
CA SER A 83 -4.04 -15.86 -23.42
C SER A 83 -4.09 -15.27 -22.03
N TYR A 84 -5.09 -15.69 -21.25
CA TYR A 84 -5.21 -15.33 -19.83
C TYR A 84 -3.96 -15.69 -19.01
N VAL A 85 -3.40 -16.89 -19.26
CA VAL A 85 -2.22 -17.37 -18.53
C VAL A 85 -1.01 -16.47 -18.76
N LEU A 86 -0.75 -16.04 -20.01
CA LEU A 86 0.36 -15.14 -20.32
C LEU A 86 0.18 -13.78 -19.67
N THR A 87 -1.03 -13.22 -19.70
CA THR A 87 -1.35 -11.97 -18.98
C THR A 87 -1.13 -12.14 -17.47
N TRP A 88 -1.61 -13.26 -16.91
CA TRP A 88 -1.44 -13.57 -15.48
C TRP A 88 0.03 -13.68 -15.08
N LEU A 89 0.83 -14.41 -15.84
CA LEU A 89 2.26 -14.56 -15.59
C LEU A 89 3.03 -13.24 -15.73
N ALA A 90 2.68 -12.41 -16.71
CA ALA A 90 3.29 -11.09 -16.89
C ALA A 90 3.00 -10.17 -15.70
N VAL A 91 1.75 -10.13 -15.22
CA VAL A 91 1.36 -9.35 -14.04
C VAL A 91 1.95 -9.94 -12.75
N ALA A 92 2.06 -11.27 -12.65
CA ALA A 92 2.76 -11.94 -11.55
C ALA A 92 4.24 -11.53 -11.47
N LEU A 93 4.92 -11.46 -12.63
CA LEU A 93 6.29 -10.96 -12.74
C LEU A 93 6.39 -9.51 -12.23
N ALA A 94 5.42 -8.66 -12.59
CA ALA A 94 5.37 -7.29 -12.08
C ALA A 94 5.22 -7.29 -10.55
N GLY A 95 4.34 -8.12 -9.99
CA GLY A 95 4.13 -8.26 -8.55
C GLY A 95 5.39 -8.70 -7.79
N ILE A 96 6.17 -9.64 -8.36
CA ILE A 96 7.47 -10.04 -7.81
C ILE A 96 8.45 -8.86 -7.79
N GLY A 97 8.51 -8.08 -8.87
CA GLY A 97 9.34 -6.87 -8.95
C GLY A 97 8.97 -5.86 -7.86
N VAL A 98 7.67 -5.56 -7.72
CA VAL A 98 7.17 -4.66 -6.67
C VAL A 98 7.55 -5.17 -5.28
N ALA A 99 7.37 -6.47 -5.02
CA ALA A 99 7.67 -7.07 -3.72
C ALA A 99 9.16 -7.02 -3.36
N ALA A 100 10.02 -7.32 -4.32
CA ALA A 100 11.47 -7.34 -4.12
C ALA A 100 12.06 -5.94 -3.88
N TYR A 101 11.43 -4.90 -4.42
CA TYR A 101 11.85 -3.50 -4.26
C TYR A 101 11.77 -3.02 -2.82
N HIS A 102 10.65 -3.29 -2.14
CA HIS A 102 10.27 -2.61 -0.90
C HIS A 102 11.23 -2.82 0.28
N PRO A 103 11.71 -4.04 0.62
CA PRO A 103 12.56 -4.24 1.79
C PRO A 103 13.86 -3.45 1.69
N GLU A 104 14.58 -3.56 0.57
CA GLU A 104 15.86 -2.91 0.39
C GLU A 104 15.73 -1.39 0.25
N SER A 105 14.71 -0.92 -0.47
CA SER A 105 14.48 0.52 -0.65
C SER A 105 14.09 1.21 0.66
N ALA A 106 13.26 0.56 1.48
CA ALA A 106 12.88 1.06 2.80
C ALA A 106 14.09 1.10 3.75
N ARG A 107 14.96 0.07 3.71
CA ARG A 107 16.22 0.02 4.46
C ARG A 107 17.13 1.19 4.10
N LEU A 108 17.35 1.43 2.79
CA LEU A 108 18.17 2.56 2.32
C LEU A 108 17.53 3.91 2.62
N ALA A 109 16.21 4.04 2.49
CA ALA A 109 15.48 5.28 2.83
C ALA A 109 15.62 5.62 4.32
N ARG A 110 15.50 4.63 5.21
CA ARG A 110 15.68 4.79 6.65
C ARG A 110 17.10 5.21 6.99
N ALA A 111 18.10 4.55 6.40
CA ALA A 111 19.52 4.91 6.59
C ALA A 111 19.82 6.33 6.08
N ALA A 112 19.30 6.71 4.91
CA ALA A 112 19.45 8.05 4.34
C ALA A 112 18.78 9.13 5.19
N GLY A 113 17.60 8.83 5.72
CA GLY A 113 16.83 9.71 6.61
C GLY A 113 17.36 9.77 8.04
N ARG A 114 18.41 9.02 8.38
CA ARG A 114 18.97 8.95 9.74
C ARG A 114 17.91 8.66 10.82
N GLY A 115 16.93 7.80 10.50
CA GLY A 115 15.82 7.47 11.37
C GLY A 115 14.71 8.53 11.45
N SER A 116 14.80 9.63 10.68
CA SER A 116 13.78 10.69 10.66
C SER A 116 12.44 10.18 10.17
N HIS A 117 11.38 10.34 10.98
CA HIS A 117 10.01 10.03 10.60
C HIS A 117 9.52 10.90 9.42
N VAL A 118 9.97 12.15 9.33
CA VAL A 118 9.65 13.07 8.22
C VAL A 118 10.21 12.53 6.90
N ALA A 119 11.47 12.08 6.91
CA ALA A 119 12.11 11.50 5.72
C ALA A 119 11.38 10.22 5.26
N MET A 120 10.95 9.37 6.20
CA MET A 120 10.15 8.18 5.90
C MET A 120 8.74 8.54 5.41
N GLY A 121 8.16 9.64 5.90
CA GLY A 121 6.91 10.20 5.39
C GLY A 121 7.02 10.60 3.91
N TRP A 122 8.08 11.30 3.51
CA TRP A 122 8.34 11.63 2.11
C TRP A 122 8.57 10.38 1.24
N TYR A 123 9.26 9.37 1.77
CA TYR A 123 9.42 8.09 1.09
C TYR A 123 8.06 7.42 0.84
N SER A 124 7.19 7.34 1.86
CA SER A 124 5.86 6.74 1.77
C SER A 124 4.93 7.54 0.84
N LEU A 125 5.01 8.88 0.87
CA LEU A 125 4.25 9.73 -0.04
C LEU A 125 4.62 9.45 -1.51
N GLY A 126 5.90 9.15 -1.79
CA GLY A 126 6.34 8.71 -3.12
C GLY A 126 5.51 7.53 -3.62
N GLY A 127 5.36 6.48 -2.83
CA GLY A 127 4.56 5.30 -3.19
C GLY A 127 3.09 5.64 -3.48
N THR A 128 2.43 6.37 -2.58
CA THR A 128 1.01 6.75 -2.80
C THR A 128 0.81 7.64 -4.01
N LEU A 129 1.77 8.51 -4.35
CA LEU A 129 1.75 9.27 -5.60
C LEU A 129 1.93 8.37 -6.82
N GLY A 130 2.78 7.33 -6.74
CA GLY A 130 2.93 6.33 -7.80
C GLY A 130 1.60 5.66 -8.14
N PHE A 131 0.87 5.20 -7.13
CA PHE A 131 -0.48 4.67 -7.31
C PHE A 131 -1.42 5.65 -8.02
N ALA A 132 -1.45 6.92 -7.60
CA ALA A 132 -2.32 7.93 -8.19
C ALA A 132 -1.97 8.26 -9.65
N LEU A 133 -0.68 8.24 -9.99
CA LEU A 133 -0.23 8.53 -11.35
C LEU A 133 -0.49 7.37 -12.33
N ALA A 134 -0.62 6.14 -11.83
CA ALA A 134 -0.80 4.98 -12.69
C ALA A 134 -2.04 5.09 -13.61
N PRO A 135 -3.26 5.31 -13.15
CA PRO A 135 -4.42 5.41 -14.03
C PRO A 135 -4.35 6.63 -14.98
N VAL A 136 -3.65 7.71 -14.57
CA VAL A 136 -3.46 8.90 -15.39
C VAL A 136 -2.54 8.64 -16.59
N ALA A 137 -1.58 7.72 -16.45
CA ALA A 137 -0.69 7.34 -17.55
C ALA A 137 -1.22 6.12 -18.31
N VAL A 138 -1.72 5.10 -17.64
CA VAL A 138 -2.23 3.86 -18.25
C VAL A 138 -3.47 4.14 -19.09
N GLY A 139 -4.41 4.91 -18.56
CA GLY A 139 -5.66 5.22 -19.24
C GLY A 139 -5.47 5.80 -20.65
N PRO A 140 -4.77 6.93 -20.83
CA PRO A 140 -4.53 7.52 -22.14
C PRO A 140 -3.73 6.62 -23.09
N VAL A 141 -2.69 5.93 -22.60
CA VAL A 141 -1.88 5.00 -23.41
C VAL A 141 -2.74 3.89 -24.00
N LEU A 142 -3.60 3.27 -23.17
CA LEU A 142 -4.45 2.18 -23.62
C LEU A 142 -5.69 2.68 -24.40
N THR A 143 -6.21 3.86 -24.13
CA THR A 143 -7.28 4.43 -24.92
C THR A 143 -6.81 4.74 -26.34
N ALA A 144 -5.55 5.16 -26.51
CA ALA A 144 -4.98 5.47 -27.81
C ALA A 144 -4.56 4.24 -28.64
N GLY A 145 -4.03 3.19 -27.99
CA GLY A 145 -3.42 2.04 -28.70
C GLY A 145 -3.88 0.66 -28.22
N GLY A 146 -4.95 0.60 -27.41
CA GLY A 146 -5.44 -0.66 -26.84
C GLY A 146 -4.40 -1.38 -25.97
N LEU A 147 -4.67 -2.64 -25.66
CA LEU A 147 -3.73 -3.48 -24.91
C LEU A 147 -2.39 -3.68 -25.64
N GLY A 148 -2.32 -3.53 -26.96
CA GLY A 148 -1.07 -3.56 -27.73
C GLY A 148 -0.10 -2.44 -27.39
N ALA A 149 -0.55 -1.36 -26.74
CA ALA A 149 0.28 -0.24 -26.31
C ALA A 149 0.92 -0.43 -24.92
N THR A 150 0.65 -1.54 -24.20
CA THR A 150 1.26 -1.81 -22.89
C THR A 150 2.80 -1.78 -22.90
N PRO A 151 3.55 -2.08 -24.00
CA PRO A 151 5.00 -1.92 -24.02
C PRO A 151 5.48 -0.52 -23.66
N TRP A 152 4.72 0.53 -23.96
CA TRP A 152 5.09 1.91 -23.60
C TRP A 152 5.10 2.15 -22.09
N LEU A 153 4.42 1.30 -21.34
CA LEU A 153 4.40 1.38 -19.88
C LEU A 153 5.72 0.94 -19.21
N VAL A 154 6.71 0.46 -19.98
CA VAL A 154 8.07 0.25 -19.45
C VAL A 154 8.83 1.56 -19.22
N VAL A 155 8.45 2.63 -19.93
CA VAL A 155 9.16 3.91 -19.90
C VAL A 155 9.31 4.50 -18.50
N PRO A 156 8.29 4.54 -17.64
CA PRO A 156 8.45 4.98 -16.26
C PRO A 156 9.50 4.19 -15.48
N ALA A 157 9.64 2.86 -15.69
CA ALA A 157 10.67 2.06 -15.00
C ALA A 157 12.07 2.47 -15.44
N VAL A 158 12.28 2.59 -16.73
CA VAL A 158 13.57 3.01 -17.29
C VAL A 158 13.94 4.42 -16.79
N ALA A 159 13.02 5.36 -16.88
CA ALA A 159 13.23 6.73 -16.39
C ALA A 159 13.49 6.78 -14.87
N GLY A 160 12.72 6.02 -14.08
CA GLY A 160 12.90 5.92 -12.64
C GLY A 160 14.23 5.31 -12.24
N VAL A 161 14.67 4.24 -12.93
CA VAL A 161 15.98 3.62 -12.69
C VAL A 161 17.11 4.59 -13.04
N LEU A 162 17.06 5.24 -14.18
CA LEU A 162 18.07 6.23 -14.59
C LEU A 162 18.12 7.42 -13.63
N GLY A 163 16.96 7.94 -13.23
CA GLY A 163 16.85 9.09 -12.32
C GLY A 163 17.27 8.77 -10.88
N THR A 164 17.28 7.50 -10.47
CA THR A 164 17.61 7.11 -9.08
C THR A 164 18.94 6.37 -8.95
N ALA A 165 19.55 5.93 -10.04
CA ALA A 165 20.75 5.08 -10.03
C ALA A 165 21.93 5.68 -9.26
N SER A 166 22.21 6.98 -9.45
CA SER A 166 23.30 7.67 -8.75
C SER A 166 23.02 7.78 -7.25
N ALA A 167 21.79 8.14 -6.88
CA ALA A 167 21.36 8.25 -5.49
C ALA A 167 21.43 6.89 -4.77
N VAL A 168 20.96 5.81 -5.40
CA VAL A 168 21.02 4.45 -4.85
C VAL A 168 22.48 4.04 -4.61
N ARG A 169 23.40 4.28 -5.56
CA ARG A 169 24.82 3.97 -5.40
C ARG A 169 25.46 4.72 -4.24
N VAL A 170 25.18 6.02 -4.11
CA VAL A 170 25.74 6.85 -3.04
C VAL A 170 25.18 6.42 -1.67
N LEU A 171 23.86 6.18 -1.58
CA LEU A 171 23.22 5.77 -0.34
C LEU A 171 23.66 4.37 0.10
N ALA A 172 23.83 3.44 -0.85
CA ALA A 172 24.32 2.10 -0.56
C ALA A 172 25.73 2.12 0.05
N ARG A 173 26.64 2.95 -0.50
CA ARG A 173 27.99 3.13 0.05
C ARG A 173 27.96 3.71 1.47
N ARG A 174 27.09 4.69 1.75
CA ARG A 174 26.93 5.29 3.08
C ARG A 174 26.33 4.33 4.09
N ALA A 175 25.33 3.54 3.70
CA ALA A 175 24.68 2.57 4.56
C ALA A 175 25.61 1.43 4.99
N ALA A 176 26.56 1.03 4.13
CA ALA A 176 27.58 0.02 4.46
C ALA A 176 28.50 0.45 5.61
N VAL A 177 28.69 1.79 5.82
CA VAL A 177 29.58 2.34 6.86
C VAL A 177 28.85 2.53 8.20
N GLY A 178 27.50 2.53 8.24
CA GLY A 178 26.69 3.00 9.37
C GLY A 178 25.85 1.95 10.10
N GLN A 179 26.06 0.64 9.92
CA GLN A 179 25.32 -0.39 10.65
C GLN A 179 25.80 -0.54 12.11
N ALA A 180 25.43 0.44 12.96
CA ALA A 180 25.48 0.26 14.41
C ALA A 180 24.13 -0.35 14.89
N ALA A 181 24.25 -1.41 15.71
CA ALA A 181 23.17 -2.21 16.22
C ALA A 181 22.03 -1.36 16.81
N ALA A 182 20.82 -1.54 16.29
CA ALA A 182 19.61 -1.09 16.98
C ALA A 182 19.49 -1.90 18.28
N ALA A 183 19.58 -1.24 19.42
CA ALA A 183 19.34 -1.85 20.72
C ALA A 183 17.95 -2.48 20.73
N ARG A 184 17.86 -3.78 21.04
CA ARG A 184 16.59 -4.47 21.23
C ARG A 184 15.90 -3.90 22.45
N SER A 185 14.66 -3.41 22.29
CA SER A 185 13.83 -2.97 23.42
C SER A 185 13.61 -4.13 24.40
N ALA A 186 13.71 -3.84 25.71
CA ALA A 186 13.42 -4.81 26.77
C ALA A 186 11.92 -4.93 27.11
N ALA A 187 11.04 -4.15 26.46
CA ALA A 187 9.62 -4.17 26.71
C ALA A 187 8.98 -5.50 26.21
N PRO A 188 7.98 -6.05 26.93
CA PRO A 188 7.33 -7.29 26.53
C PRO A 188 6.44 -7.12 25.31
N ASP A 189 6.40 -8.14 24.45
CA ASP A 189 5.50 -8.22 23.29
C ASP A 189 4.05 -8.40 23.71
N ASN A 190 3.12 -7.64 23.12
CA ASN A 190 1.68 -7.74 23.34
C ASN A 190 0.97 -8.35 22.12
N TRP A 191 1.08 -9.66 21.98
CA TRP A 191 0.50 -10.42 20.87
C TRP A 191 -1.03 -10.28 20.74
N PRO A 192 -1.86 -10.33 21.82
CA PRO A 192 -3.31 -10.15 21.67
C PRO A 192 -3.69 -8.83 21.02
N VAL A 193 -3.04 -7.73 21.40
CA VAL A 193 -3.28 -6.41 20.82
C VAL A 193 -2.76 -6.34 19.39
N PHE A 194 -1.59 -6.91 19.12
CA PHE A 194 -1.03 -6.98 17.78
C PHE A 194 -1.90 -7.79 16.81
N LEU A 195 -2.45 -8.94 17.23
CA LEU A 195 -3.37 -9.73 16.41
C LEU A 195 -4.67 -8.97 16.12
N ARG A 196 -5.18 -8.19 17.09
CA ARG A 196 -6.33 -7.30 16.87
C ARG A 196 -6.01 -6.23 15.84
N LEU A 197 -4.84 -5.60 15.92
CA LEU A 197 -4.36 -4.66 14.91
C LEU A 197 -4.25 -5.31 13.53
N SER A 198 -3.70 -6.52 13.47
CA SER A 198 -3.58 -7.30 12.22
C SER A 198 -4.94 -7.59 11.59
N ALA A 199 -5.96 -7.93 12.40
CA ALA A 199 -7.32 -8.11 11.91
C ALA A 199 -7.92 -6.82 11.31
N ILE A 200 -7.65 -5.65 11.93
CA ILE A 200 -8.03 -4.35 11.37
C ILE A 200 -7.35 -4.12 10.01
N VAL A 201 -6.05 -4.42 9.91
CA VAL A 201 -5.28 -4.29 8.65
C VAL A 201 -5.85 -5.21 7.57
N VAL A 202 -6.27 -6.44 7.93
CA VAL A 202 -6.94 -7.37 7.00
C VAL A 202 -8.26 -6.79 6.48
N CYS A 203 -9.12 -6.29 7.36
CA CYS A 203 -10.37 -5.64 6.93
C CYS A 203 -10.09 -4.50 5.95
N ARG A 204 -9.14 -3.63 6.28
CA ARG A 204 -8.71 -2.54 5.41
C ARG A 204 -8.21 -3.04 4.06
N SER A 205 -7.39 -4.10 4.06
CA SER A 205 -6.83 -4.70 2.84
C SER A 205 -7.94 -5.14 1.88
N VAL A 206 -8.93 -5.89 2.38
CA VAL A 206 -10.06 -6.37 1.56
C VAL A 206 -10.87 -5.20 1.02
N VAL A 207 -11.15 -4.20 1.84
CA VAL A 207 -11.91 -3.01 1.41
C VAL A 207 -11.15 -2.26 0.31
N PHE A 208 -9.88 -1.92 0.56
CA PHE A 208 -9.12 -1.08 -0.37
C PHE A 208 -8.79 -1.80 -1.68
N VAL A 209 -8.33 -3.06 -1.62
CA VAL A 209 -8.01 -3.85 -2.81
C VAL A 209 -9.28 -4.17 -3.59
N GLY A 210 -10.38 -4.52 -2.91
CA GLY A 210 -11.68 -4.73 -3.55
C GLY A 210 -12.19 -3.48 -4.27
N LEU A 211 -12.13 -2.30 -3.62
CA LEU A 211 -12.48 -1.05 -4.29
C LEU A 211 -11.54 -0.78 -5.48
N SER A 212 -10.23 -0.88 -5.31
CA SER A 212 -9.28 -0.57 -6.39
C SER A 212 -9.43 -1.51 -7.60
N ALA A 213 -9.77 -2.77 -7.37
CA ALA A 213 -9.99 -3.73 -8.45
C ALA A 213 -11.23 -3.41 -9.30
N PHE A 214 -12.31 -2.94 -8.66
CA PHE A 214 -13.61 -2.84 -9.31
C PHE A 214 -14.16 -1.42 -9.48
N ILE A 215 -13.59 -0.40 -8.81
CA ILE A 215 -14.11 0.98 -8.87
C ILE A 215 -14.13 1.52 -10.31
N GLY A 216 -13.16 1.13 -11.14
CA GLY A 216 -13.10 1.55 -12.53
C GLY A 216 -14.28 1.01 -13.34
N LEU A 217 -14.60 -0.26 -13.20
CA LEU A 217 -15.76 -0.89 -13.85
C LEU A 217 -17.07 -0.38 -13.25
N TYR A 218 -17.14 -0.29 -11.92
CA TYR A 218 -18.31 0.19 -11.22
C TYR A 218 -18.68 1.62 -11.57
N ALA A 219 -17.69 2.49 -11.75
CA ALA A 219 -17.91 3.86 -12.20
C ALA A 219 -18.47 3.91 -13.63
N GLN A 220 -17.99 3.04 -14.53
CA GLN A 220 -18.54 2.93 -15.90
C GLN A 220 -20.00 2.48 -15.88
N GLU A 221 -20.36 1.51 -15.05
CA GLU A 221 -21.75 1.06 -14.90
C GLU A 221 -22.67 2.13 -14.30
N ARG A 222 -22.18 2.90 -13.30
CA ARG A 222 -23.01 3.83 -12.50
C ARG A 222 -23.14 5.21 -13.11
N VAL A 223 -22.10 5.67 -13.80
CA VAL A 223 -22.02 7.05 -14.33
C VAL A 223 -22.14 7.05 -15.85
N GLY A 224 -21.86 5.90 -16.48
CA GLY A 224 -21.70 5.79 -17.93
C GLY A 224 -20.28 6.20 -18.35
N GLY A 225 -20.07 6.24 -19.65
CA GLY A 225 -18.78 6.51 -20.26
C GLY A 225 -17.91 5.27 -20.38
N GLY A 226 -16.76 5.42 -21.02
CA GLY A 226 -15.86 4.32 -21.31
C GLY A 226 -14.71 4.19 -20.29
N PRO A 227 -13.59 3.58 -20.71
CA PRO A 227 -12.40 3.37 -19.87
C PRO A 227 -11.85 4.64 -19.22
N ALA A 228 -12.07 5.84 -19.82
CA ALA A 228 -11.66 7.11 -19.23
C ALA A 228 -12.37 7.40 -17.90
N THR A 229 -13.67 7.08 -17.79
CA THR A 229 -14.43 7.18 -16.52
C THR A 229 -13.84 6.27 -15.47
N GLY A 230 -13.48 5.03 -15.84
CA GLY A 230 -12.84 4.08 -14.95
C GLY A 230 -11.46 4.57 -14.46
N SER A 231 -10.65 5.11 -15.37
CA SER A 231 -9.35 5.70 -15.02
C SER A 231 -9.48 6.91 -14.09
N ALA A 232 -10.48 7.78 -14.32
CA ALA A 232 -10.78 8.91 -13.45
C ALA A 232 -11.21 8.46 -12.05
N ALA A 233 -12.03 7.40 -11.94
CA ALA A 233 -12.44 6.85 -10.65
C ALA A 233 -11.25 6.28 -9.86
N LEU A 234 -10.36 5.54 -10.51
CA LEU A 234 -9.13 5.03 -9.90
C LEU A 234 -8.19 6.15 -9.47
N PHE A 235 -7.98 7.15 -10.35
CA PHE A 235 -7.19 8.33 -9.99
C PHE A 235 -7.74 8.99 -8.73
N THR A 236 -9.05 9.22 -8.69
CA THR A 236 -9.73 9.86 -7.56
C THR A 236 -9.58 9.05 -6.28
N LEU A 237 -9.72 7.72 -6.36
CA LEU A 237 -9.48 6.81 -5.24
C LEU A 237 -8.05 6.93 -4.72
N PHE A 238 -7.05 6.83 -5.59
CA PHE A 238 -5.64 6.85 -5.18
C PHE A 238 -5.17 8.24 -4.73
N ALA A 239 -5.65 9.31 -5.37
CA ALA A 239 -5.38 10.69 -4.93
C ALA A 239 -5.95 10.95 -3.53
N GLY A 240 -7.16 10.45 -3.25
CA GLY A 240 -7.74 10.45 -1.91
C GLY A 240 -6.85 9.72 -0.91
N GLY A 241 -6.32 8.55 -1.28
CA GLY A 241 -5.37 7.80 -0.45
C GLY A 241 -4.09 8.58 -0.14
N ALA A 242 -3.52 9.27 -1.13
CA ALA A 242 -2.35 10.13 -0.93
C ALA A 242 -2.64 11.27 0.05
N ALA A 243 -3.79 11.93 -0.10
CA ALA A 243 -4.25 12.97 0.83
C ALA A 243 -4.43 12.40 2.26
N GLY A 244 -5.03 11.21 2.38
CA GLY A 244 -5.23 10.51 3.64
C GLY A 244 -3.90 10.17 4.33
N THR A 245 -2.91 9.71 3.60
CA THR A 245 -1.56 9.42 4.12
C THR A 245 -0.92 10.66 4.77
N VAL A 246 -1.02 11.82 4.09
CA VAL A 246 -0.51 13.10 4.61
C VAL A 246 -1.30 13.57 5.82
N ALA A 247 -2.63 13.45 5.77
CA ALA A 247 -3.51 13.84 6.88
C ALA A 247 -3.28 12.98 8.12
N GLY A 248 -3.02 11.67 7.95
CA GLY A 248 -2.85 10.72 9.04
C GLY A 248 -1.74 11.10 10.02
N GLY A 249 -0.59 11.52 9.51
CA GLY A 249 0.52 11.99 10.35
C GLY A 249 0.16 13.23 11.18
N ARG A 250 -0.53 14.21 10.56
CA ARG A 250 -0.96 15.44 11.26
C ARG A 250 -2.02 15.18 12.29
N LEU A 251 -3.00 14.34 11.98
CA LEU A 251 -4.08 13.98 12.89
C LEU A 251 -3.54 13.19 14.09
N ALA A 252 -2.59 12.27 13.86
CA ALA A 252 -1.97 11.50 14.95
C ALA A 252 -1.21 12.37 15.95
N VAL A 253 -0.53 13.43 15.48
CA VAL A 253 0.12 14.41 16.37
C VAL A 253 -0.90 15.18 17.18
N ARG A 254 -2.07 15.51 16.61
CA ARG A 254 -3.08 16.34 17.27
C ARG A 254 -3.98 15.54 18.22
N TRP A 255 -4.36 14.32 17.86
CA TRP A 255 -5.39 13.53 18.55
C TRP A 255 -4.85 12.26 19.21
N GLY A 256 -3.58 11.90 18.96
CA GLY A 256 -3.04 10.60 19.30
C GLY A 256 -3.25 9.59 18.16
N ARG A 257 -2.49 8.51 18.18
CA ARG A 257 -2.50 7.50 17.09
C ARG A 257 -3.77 6.67 17.09
N VAL A 258 -4.14 6.12 18.25
CA VAL A 258 -5.33 5.24 18.36
C VAL A 258 -6.64 6.02 18.17
N PRO A 259 -6.88 7.20 18.73
CA PRO A 259 -8.04 8.01 18.39
C PRO A 259 -8.16 8.33 16.91
N THR A 260 -7.04 8.64 16.24
CA THR A 260 -7.00 8.86 14.79
C THR A 260 -7.43 7.62 14.02
N VAL A 261 -6.92 6.43 14.40
CA VAL A 261 -7.32 5.14 13.78
C VAL A 261 -8.81 4.89 13.96
N ARG A 262 -9.35 5.07 15.18
CA ARG A 262 -10.78 4.87 15.50
C ARG A 262 -11.67 5.78 14.67
N THR A 263 -11.34 7.07 14.62
CA THR A 263 -12.13 8.07 13.88
C THR A 263 -12.10 7.80 12.38
N ALA A 264 -10.93 7.44 11.84
CA ALA A 264 -10.79 7.12 10.42
C ALA A 264 -11.65 5.92 10.02
N TYR A 265 -11.67 4.85 10.82
CA TYR A 265 -12.53 3.70 10.53
C TYR A 265 -14.02 3.99 10.76
N ALA A 266 -14.40 4.81 11.75
CA ALA A 266 -15.77 5.28 11.88
C ALA A 266 -16.23 6.03 10.61
N ALA A 267 -15.40 6.93 10.09
CA ALA A 267 -15.68 7.69 8.88
C ALA A 267 -15.65 6.82 7.60
N SER A 268 -14.93 5.70 7.60
CA SER A 268 -14.89 4.81 6.44
C SER A 268 -16.22 4.13 6.15
N VAL A 269 -17.06 3.89 7.16
CA VAL A 269 -18.39 3.27 7.00
C VAL A 269 -19.28 4.12 6.06
N PRO A 270 -19.61 5.39 6.39
CA PRO A 270 -20.43 6.21 5.50
C PRO A 270 -19.72 6.52 4.17
N ALA A 271 -18.38 6.63 4.15
CA ALA A 271 -17.66 6.90 2.91
C ALA A 271 -17.75 5.74 1.91
N VAL A 272 -17.54 4.49 2.35
CA VAL A 272 -17.69 3.30 1.52
C VAL A 272 -19.17 3.04 1.18
N ALA A 273 -20.08 3.28 2.12
CA ALA A 273 -21.52 3.22 1.83
C ALA A 273 -21.91 4.23 0.72
N GLY A 274 -21.35 5.43 0.74
CA GLY A 274 -21.56 6.43 -0.31
C GLY A 274 -21.06 5.94 -1.69
N VAL A 275 -19.90 5.28 -1.76
CA VAL A 275 -19.42 4.67 -3.02
C VAL A 275 -20.43 3.67 -3.56
N VAL A 276 -20.98 2.80 -2.70
CA VAL A 276 -21.82 1.68 -3.11
C VAL A 276 -23.27 2.11 -3.37
N LEU A 277 -23.82 3.01 -2.55
CA LEU A 277 -25.26 3.28 -2.52
C LEU A 277 -25.66 4.57 -3.24
N VAL A 278 -24.81 5.59 -3.28
CA VAL A 278 -25.16 6.88 -3.88
C VAL A 278 -25.00 6.82 -5.40
N PRO A 279 -26.05 7.14 -6.20
CA PRO A 279 -25.99 7.10 -7.64
C PRO A 279 -25.24 8.28 -8.25
N GLY A 280 -24.79 8.10 -9.50
CA GLY A 280 -24.26 9.18 -10.35
C GLY A 280 -22.84 9.64 -9.96
N PRO A 281 -22.46 10.87 -10.37
CA PRO A 281 -21.09 11.38 -10.24
C PRO A 281 -20.58 11.57 -8.80
N ALA A 282 -21.48 11.58 -7.81
CA ALA A 282 -21.09 11.63 -6.40
C ALA A 282 -20.18 10.45 -5.98
N LEU A 283 -20.18 9.36 -6.74
CA LEU A 283 -19.25 8.24 -6.60
C LEU A 283 -17.80 8.70 -6.51
N PHE A 284 -17.36 9.66 -7.33
CA PHE A 284 -15.99 10.16 -7.31
C PHE A 284 -15.63 10.82 -5.96
N VAL A 285 -16.54 11.62 -5.41
CA VAL A 285 -16.35 12.27 -4.10
C VAL A 285 -16.24 11.20 -3.01
N PHE A 286 -17.15 10.23 -3.00
CA PHE A 286 -17.12 9.15 -2.01
C PHE A 286 -15.92 8.22 -2.19
N ALA A 287 -15.45 7.97 -3.42
CA ALA A 287 -14.23 7.22 -3.68
C ALA A 287 -12.99 7.92 -3.10
N ALA A 288 -12.87 9.25 -3.30
CA ALA A 288 -11.80 10.04 -2.70
C ALA A 288 -11.85 10.00 -1.17
N LEU A 289 -13.04 10.21 -0.59
CA LEU A 289 -13.22 10.19 0.87
C LEU A 289 -12.95 8.80 1.46
N ALA A 290 -13.46 7.73 0.85
CA ALA A 290 -13.23 6.36 1.29
C ALA A 290 -11.72 6.03 1.32
N ALA A 291 -11.00 6.33 0.24
CA ALA A 291 -9.57 6.11 0.20
C ALA A 291 -8.83 7.01 1.19
N ALA A 292 -9.19 8.28 1.33
CA ALA A 292 -8.56 9.18 2.29
C ALA A 292 -8.66 8.62 3.71
N VAL A 293 -9.86 8.26 4.17
CA VAL A 293 -10.05 7.73 5.54
C VAL A 293 -9.43 6.35 5.74
N LEU A 294 -9.35 5.50 4.72
CA LEU A 294 -8.66 4.21 4.77
C LEU A 294 -7.13 4.34 4.81
N TYR A 295 -6.58 5.44 4.29
CA TYR A 295 -5.13 5.69 4.28
C TYR A 295 -4.64 6.53 5.46
N VAL A 296 -5.52 7.29 6.13
CA VAL A 296 -5.18 7.98 7.40
C VAL A 296 -4.48 7.06 8.39
N PRO A 297 -4.95 5.83 8.69
CA PRO A 297 -4.30 4.95 9.66
C PRO A 297 -3.13 4.14 9.08
N PHE A 298 -2.81 4.26 7.79
CA PHE A 298 -1.85 3.36 7.13
C PHE A 298 -0.47 3.33 7.80
N SER A 299 0.17 4.48 7.97
CA SER A 299 1.48 4.58 8.65
C SER A 299 1.37 4.28 10.14
N LEU A 300 0.22 4.57 10.75
CA LEU A 300 -0.02 4.34 12.17
C LEU A 300 -0.12 2.85 12.50
N HIS A 301 -0.64 2.02 11.60
CA HIS A 301 -0.64 0.57 11.79
C HIS A 301 0.78 0.01 11.92
N VAL A 302 1.71 0.50 11.11
CA VAL A 302 3.11 0.05 11.16
C VAL A 302 3.74 0.44 12.49
N THR A 303 3.61 1.70 12.90
CA THR A 303 4.21 2.19 14.15
C THR A 303 3.56 1.58 15.39
N LEU A 304 2.23 1.44 15.42
CA LEU A 304 1.52 0.75 16.50
C LEU A 304 1.90 -0.73 16.57
N GLY A 305 2.04 -1.39 15.41
CA GLY A 305 2.49 -2.77 15.35
C GLY A 305 3.89 -2.96 15.95
N GLN A 306 4.80 -2.05 15.64
CA GLN A 306 6.16 -2.04 16.20
C GLN A 306 6.16 -1.82 17.72
N ASP A 307 5.29 -0.95 18.23
CA ASP A 307 5.17 -0.68 19.66
C ASP A 307 4.52 -1.84 20.42
N PHE A 308 3.58 -2.57 19.78
CA PHE A 308 2.98 -3.76 20.38
C PHE A 308 3.90 -4.99 20.36
N LEU A 309 4.87 -5.05 19.42
CA LEU A 309 5.90 -6.09 19.37
C LEU A 309 7.31 -5.49 19.38
N PRO A 310 7.74 -4.84 20.46
CA PRO A 310 9.01 -4.12 20.50
C PRO A 310 10.23 -5.03 20.38
N SER A 311 10.13 -6.30 20.75
CA SER A 311 11.21 -7.28 20.55
C SER A 311 11.27 -7.83 19.11
N ARG A 312 10.22 -7.60 18.28
CA ARG A 312 10.02 -8.18 16.95
C ARG A 312 9.58 -7.15 15.91
N VAL A 313 10.24 -6.01 15.88
CA VAL A 313 9.91 -4.86 15.01
C VAL A 313 9.85 -5.24 13.53
N GLY A 314 10.74 -6.10 13.06
CA GLY A 314 10.74 -6.64 11.70
C GLY A 314 9.49 -7.46 11.40
N THR A 315 9.10 -8.38 12.31
CA THR A 315 7.87 -9.18 12.21
C THR A 315 6.65 -8.27 12.20
N ALA A 316 6.58 -7.29 13.11
CA ALA A 316 5.47 -6.34 13.18
C ALA A 316 5.30 -5.55 11.88
N SER A 317 6.40 -5.03 11.32
CA SER A 317 6.39 -4.30 10.05
C SER A 317 6.02 -5.20 8.86
N GLY A 318 6.61 -6.39 8.79
CA GLY A 318 6.35 -7.35 7.71
C GLY A 318 4.90 -7.81 7.69
N VAL A 319 4.30 -8.10 8.85
CA VAL A 319 2.89 -8.49 8.95
C VAL A 319 1.97 -7.31 8.60
N THR A 320 2.19 -6.12 9.17
CA THR A 320 1.31 -4.97 8.94
C THR A 320 1.37 -4.48 7.49
N LEU A 321 2.54 -4.45 6.86
CA LEU A 321 2.70 -4.06 5.46
C LEU A 321 2.27 -5.19 4.51
N GLY A 322 2.66 -6.43 4.80
CA GLY A 322 2.28 -7.59 4.00
C GLY A 322 0.77 -7.80 3.94
N LEU A 323 0.08 -7.87 5.08
CA LEU A 323 -1.36 -8.04 5.14
C LEU A 323 -2.13 -6.86 4.49
N ALA A 324 -1.52 -5.67 4.44
CA ALA A 324 -2.16 -4.48 3.88
C ALA A 324 -2.57 -4.63 2.40
N VAL A 325 -1.96 -5.56 1.67
CA VAL A 325 -2.24 -5.79 0.24
C VAL A 325 -2.66 -7.24 -0.03
N SER A 326 -2.04 -8.19 0.66
CA SER A 326 -2.12 -9.62 0.38
C SER A 326 -3.52 -10.21 0.48
N VAL A 327 -4.17 -9.99 1.62
CA VAL A 327 -5.47 -10.63 1.90
C VAL A 327 -6.56 -10.07 0.98
N GLY A 328 -6.51 -8.78 0.69
CA GLY A 328 -7.43 -8.16 -0.28
C GLY A 328 -7.30 -8.80 -1.66
N GLY A 329 -6.08 -9.08 -2.11
CA GLY A 329 -5.85 -9.77 -3.39
C GLY A 329 -6.40 -11.19 -3.41
N VAL A 330 -6.23 -11.96 -2.32
CA VAL A 330 -6.77 -13.33 -2.21
C VAL A 330 -8.30 -13.33 -2.22
N VAL A 331 -8.94 -12.34 -1.61
CA VAL A 331 -10.41 -12.22 -1.56
C VAL A 331 -10.99 -11.66 -2.87
N SER A 332 -10.21 -10.91 -3.66
CA SER A 332 -10.67 -10.22 -4.88
C SER A 332 -11.41 -11.13 -5.89
N PRO A 333 -10.95 -12.36 -6.20
CA PRO A 333 -11.71 -13.26 -7.09
C PRO A 333 -13.11 -13.64 -6.56
N GLY A 334 -13.26 -13.72 -5.22
CA GLY A 334 -14.58 -13.95 -4.61
C GLY A 334 -15.51 -12.75 -4.79
N ILE A 335 -14.99 -11.52 -4.69
CA ILE A 335 -15.74 -10.29 -5.02
C ILE A 335 -16.11 -10.29 -6.50
N GLY A 336 -15.19 -10.67 -7.39
CA GLY A 336 -15.44 -10.79 -8.82
C GLY A 336 -16.53 -11.79 -9.15
N ALA A 337 -16.49 -13.00 -8.58
CA ALA A 337 -17.51 -14.03 -8.76
C ALA A 337 -18.90 -13.56 -8.27
N LEU A 338 -18.97 -12.88 -7.13
CA LEU A 338 -20.20 -12.28 -6.64
C LEU A 338 -20.70 -11.16 -7.59
N GLY A 339 -19.76 -10.39 -8.16
CA GLY A 339 -20.06 -9.35 -9.15
C GLY A 339 -20.64 -9.92 -10.44
N GLU A 340 -20.15 -11.05 -10.94
CA GLU A 340 -20.71 -11.77 -12.09
C GLU A 340 -22.11 -12.32 -11.80
N ALA A 341 -22.32 -12.86 -10.61
CA ALA A 341 -23.58 -13.50 -10.24
C ALA A 341 -24.70 -12.50 -9.90
N ALA A 342 -24.36 -11.36 -9.25
CA ALA A 342 -25.35 -10.47 -8.64
C ALA A 342 -25.12 -8.97 -8.95
N GLY A 343 -24.11 -8.64 -9.76
CA GLY A 343 -23.71 -7.28 -10.08
C GLY A 343 -22.74 -6.66 -9.08
N LEU A 344 -21.95 -5.67 -9.54
CA LEU A 344 -20.87 -5.04 -8.75
C LEU A 344 -21.38 -4.32 -7.49
N GLY A 345 -22.59 -3.72 -7.54
CA GLY A 345 -23.17 -3.08 -6.37
C GLY A 345 -23.38 -4.05 -5.19
N VAL A 346 -23.89 -5.27 -5.49
CA VAL A 346 -24.05 -6.33 -4.47
C VAL A 346 -22.71 -6.86 -4.01
N ALA A 347 -21.75 -7.03 -4.93
CA ALA A 347 -20.42 -7.55 -4.62
C ALA A 347 -19.61 -6.61 -3.72
N LEU A 348 -19.79 -5.29 -3.85
CA LEU A 348 -19.08 -4.28 -3.05
C LEU A 348 -19.81 -3.97 -1.72
N ALA A 349 -21.09 -4.29 -1.57
CA ALA A 349 -21.85 -4.00 -0.36
C ALA A 349 -21.24 -4.60 0.94
N PRO A 350 -20.71 -5.85 0.96
CA PRO A 350 -20.04 -6.41 2.15
C PRO A 350 -18.84 -5.60 2.65
N LEU A 351 -18.21 -4.78 1.79
CA LEU A 351 -17.09 -3.93 2.18
C LEU A 351 -17.49 -2.90 3.25
N ILE A 352 -18.76 -2.48 3.26
CA ILE A 352 -19.32 -1.58 4.29
C ILE A 352 -19.27 -2.26 5.66
N ALA A 353 -19.65 -3.53 5.73
CA ALA A 353 -19.62 -4.30 6.97
C ALA A 353 -18.18 -4.52 7.47
N LEU A 354 -17.21 -4.70 6.56
CA LEU A 354 -15.80 -4.80 6.92
C LEU A 354 -15.25 -3.49 7.49
N CYS A 355 -15.69 -2.33 7.00
CA CYS A 355 -15.36 -1.04 7.61
C CYS A 355 -15.92 -0.94 9.03
N ALA A 356 -17.18 -1.36 9.26
CA ALA A 356 -17.79 -1.37 10.56
C ALA A 356 -17.08 -2.35 11.53
N LEU A 357 -16.67 -3.52 11.05
CA LEU A 357 -15.88 -4.48 11.82
C LEU A 357 -14.50 -3.89 12.19
N ALA A 358 -13.81 -3.25 11.25
CA ALA A 358 -12.53 -2.59 11.51
C ALA A 358 -12.68 -1.48 12.57
N TRP A 359 -13.74 -0.69 12.51
CA TRP A 359 -14.06 0.31 13.53
C TRP A 359 -14.32 -0.34 14.88
N TRP A 360 -15.14 -1.38 14.95
CA TRP A 360 -15.44 -2.10 16.20
C TRP A 360 -14.17 -2.67 16.83
N LEU A 361 -13.30 -3.31 16.04
CA LEU A 361 -12.00 -3.83 16.51
C LEU A 361 -11.10 -2.69 17.01
N ALA A 362 -11.06 -1.56 16.30
CA ALA A 362 -10.23 -0.41 16.64
C ALA A 362 -10.63 0.22 18.00
N ARG A 363 -11.89 0.11 18.42
CA ARG A 363 -12.34 0.58 19.75
C ARG A 363 -11.62 -0.10 20.92
N GLY A 364 -11.16 -1.33 20.70
CA GLY A 364 -10.44 -2.12 21.71
C GLY A 364 -8.90 -1.98 21.66
N LEU A 365 -8.34 -1.11 20.80
CA LEU A 365 -6.89 -0.87 20.79
C LEU A 365 -6.52 0.07 21.96
N PRO A 366 -5.49 -0.25 22.77
CA PRO A 366 -4.90 0.68 23.72
C PRO A 366 -3.96 1.66 23.00
N GLU A 367 -3.80 2.88 23.53
CA GLU A 367 -2.68 3.73 23.14
C GLU A 367 -1.40 3.17 23.80
N PRO A 368 -0.33 2.91 23.07
CA PRO A 368 0.94 2.50 23.67
C PRO A 368 1.45 3.60 24.60
N ALA A 369 2.02 3.20 25.75
CA ALA A 369 2.69 4.14 26.63
C ALA A 369 3.82 4.84 25.87
N GLU A 370 3.92 6.18 26.01
CA GLU A 370 5.07 6.89 25.48
C GLU A 370 6.35 6.36 26.15
N PRO A 371 7.41 6.09 25.40
CA PRO A 371 8.71 5.77 26.03
C PRO A 371 9.09 6.94 26.95
N ASP A 372 9.39 6.65 28.20
CA ASP A 372 9.90 7.64 29.15
C ASP A 372 11.26 8.19 28.67
N VAL A 373 11.22 9.16 27.77
CA VAL A 373 12.41 9.86 27.25
C VAL A 373 13.02 10.77 28.33
N TYR A 374 12.30 11.04 29.42
CA TYR A 374 12.74 11.95 30.50
C TYR A 374 13.21 11.27 31.78
N GLY A 375 13.14 9.94 31.89
CA GLY A 375 13.57 9.22 33.12
C GLY A 375 15.08 9.14 33.36
N ALA A 376 15.92 9.51 32.38
CA ALA A 376 17.37 9.32 32.48
C ALA A 376 18.15 10.57 32.97
N SER A 377 17.51 11.72 33.20
CA SER A 377 18.23 12.96 33.52
C SER A 377 18.07 13.50 34.95
N THR A 378 17.29 12.82 35.81
CA THR A 378 17.06 13.32 37.20
C THR A 378 17.70 12.47 38.31
N GLY A 379 18.51 11.46 37.95
CA GLY A 379 19.11 10.49 38.87
C GLY A 379 20.53 10.83 39.41
N SER A 380 21.09 12.02 39.17
CA SER A 380 22.47 12.32 39.61
C SER A 380 22.63 13.75 40.10
N ALA A 381 21.99 14.13 41.19
CA ALA A 381 22.43 15.29 41.97
C ALA A 381 21.77 15.32 43.37
N ARG A 382 22.02 14.33 44.20
CA ARG A 382 21.95 14.49 45.67
C ARG A 382 23.22 13.90 46.26
N GLY A 383 24.31 14.66 46.10
CA GLY A 383 25.51 14.47 46.85
C GLY A 383 25.30 14.95 48.30
N THR A 384 25.43 14.06 49.21
CA THR A 384 25.47 14.27 50.65
C THR A 384 26.59 15.26 51.01
N THR A 385 26.22 16.43 51.46
CA THR A 385 27.13 17.26 52.32
C THR A 385 26.92 16.83 53.74
N SER A 386 27.79 15.96 54.27
CA SER A 386 27.99 15.81 55.71
C SER A 386 28.99 16.85 56.19
N ARG A 387 28.57 17.69 57.13
CA ARG A 387 29.45 18.54 57.93
C ARG A 387 30.15 17.67 58.98
N VAL A 388 31.45 17.82 59.10
CA VAL A 388 32.19 17.97 60.37
C VAL A 388 33.27 18.99 60.16
#